data_e186f315910e335d7b7460de4036d16e
#
_entry.id   e186f315910e335d7b7460de4036d16e
#
_cell.length_a   1.000
_cell.length_b   1.000
_cell.length_c   1.000
_cell.angle_alpha   90.00
_cell.angle_beta   90.00
_cell.angle_gamma   90.00
#
_symmetry.space_group_name_H-M   'P 1'
#
loop_
_entity.id
_entity.type
_entity.pdbx_description
1 polymer ?
#
loop_
_entity_poly.entity_id
_entity_poly.type
_entity_poly.pdbx_seq_one_letter_code
_entity_poly.pdbx_strand_id
1 'polypeptide(L)'
;MLAAKAAGADLAYVGSPFIATEEANAGDDYKQSIVNSGAADIVYSDLFTGVHGNYLRSSIVNSGLDPDNLDAGNLDTMKFGSGGSSKTKAWKDIWGSGQGIGVVDRVRPASDYVDLLAEQYAAAKARLCAS
;
A
#
# COMPACT_ATOMS: atom_id res chain seq x y z
N MET A 1 9.19 9.59 10.05
CA MET A 1 10.32 9.21 10.96
C MET A 1 10.38 10.11 12.22
N LEU A 2 10.60 11.42 12.11
CA LEU A 2 10.74 12.31 13.28
C LEU A 2 9.48 12.33 14.16
N ALA A 3 8.29 12.37 13.58
CA ALA A 3 7.03 12.33 14.32
C ALA A 3 6.85 11.04 15.15
N ALA A 4 7.22 9.88 14.60
CA ALA A 4 7.18 8.61 15.33
C ALA A 4 8.12 8.66 16.56
N LYS A 5 9.34 9.18 16.36
CA LYS A 5 10.32 9.36 17.46
C LYS A 5 9.83 10.34 18.51
N ALA A 6 9.22 11.46 18.11
CA ALA A 6 8.63 12.44 19.02
C ALA A 6 7.46 11.86 19.84
N ALA A 7 6.72 10.90 19.25
CA ALA A 7 5.67 10.14 19.94
C ALA A 7 6.20 9.02 20.85
N GLY A 8 7.53 8.86 21.00
CA GLY A 8 8.16 7.88 21.88
C GLY A 8 8.48 6.53 21.23
N ALA A 9 8.35 6.39 19.90
CA ALA A 9 8.72 5.17 19.22
C ALA A 9 10.24 5.07 19.01
N ASP A 10 10.82 3.91 19.28
CA ASP A 10 12.25 3.63 19.01
C ASP A 10 12.48 3.42 17.50
N LEU A 11 11.53 2.80 16.81
CA LEU A 11 11.60 2.47 15.39
C LEU A 11 10.31 2.88 14.67
N ALA A 12 10.42 3.12 13.36
CA ALA A 12 9.27 3.33 12.49
C ALA A 12 9.23 2.21 11.44
N TYR A 13 8.09 1.52 11.35
CA TYR A 13 7.86 0.51 10.32
C TYR A 13 7.31 1.18 9.05
N VAL A 14 8.00 0.99 7.93
CA VAL A 14 7.61 1.55 6.62
C VAL A 14 7.59 0.39 5.62
N GLY A 15 6.40 0.04 5.11
CA GLY A 15 6.23 -1.09 4.19
C GLY A 15 5.79 -0.66 2.79
N SER A 16 4.59 -0.06 2.69
CA SER A 16 3.94 0.18 1.40
C SER A 16 4.77 0.98 0.38
N PRO A 17 5.52 2.03 0.74
CA PRO A 17 6.37 2.73 -0.22
C PRO A 17 7.48 1.86 -0.81
N PHE A 18 7.97 0.86 -0.08
CA PHE A 18 8.97 -0.06 -0.60
C PHE A 18 8.43 -1.06 -1.62
N ILE A 19 7.10 -1.21 -1.75
CA ILE A 19 6.49 -1.95 -2.85
C ILE A 19 6.76 -1.24 -4.18
N ALA A 20 6.77 0.11 -4.18
CA ALA A 20 7.09 0.94 -5.34
C ALA A 20 8.61 1.16 -5.51
N THR A 21 9.43 0.16 -5.22
CA THR A 21 10.86 0.19 -5.51
C THR A 21 11.21 -0.76 -6.66
N GLU A 22 12.34 -0.50 -7.33
CA GLU A 22 12.81 -1.30 -8.46
C GLU A 22 13.08 -2.74 -8.02
N GLU A 23 13.66 -2.93 -6.83
CA GLU A 23 14.05 -4.23 -6.27
C GLU A 23 12.87 -5.04 -5.72
N ALA A 24 11.72 -4.42 -5.47
CA ALA A 24 10.56 -5.14 -4.96
C ALA A 24 10.07 -6.17 -5.97
N ASN A 25 9.83 -7.40 -5.50
CA ASN A 25 9.24 -8.47 -6.31
C ASN A 25 7.70 -8.29 -6.41
N ALA A 26 7.28 -7.12 -6.86
CA ALA A 26 5.89 -6.75 -7.16
C ALA A 26 5.76 -6.46 -8.66
N GLY A 27 4.62 -6.84 -9.26
CA GLY A 27 4.36 -6.52 -10.66
C GLY A 27 4.27 -5.01 -10.91
N ASP A 28 4.58 -4.58 -12.12
CA ASP A 28 4.61 -3.16 -12.49
C ASP A 28 3.25 -2.48 -12.26
N ASP A 29 2.14 -3.17 -12.53
CA ASP A 29 0.80 -2.64 -12.28
C ASP A 29 0.57 -2.35 -10.78
N TYR A 30 1.10 -3.19 -9.89
CA TYR A 30 1.01 -2.96 -8.46
C TYR A 30 1.85 -1.75 -8.04
N LYS A 31 3.09 -1.66 -8.52
CA LYS A 31 3.98 -0.52 -8.26
C LYS A 31 3.34 0.79 -8.74
N GLN A 32 2.81 0.80 -9.95
CA GLN A 32 2.13 1.98 -10.50
C GLN A 32 0.84 2.32 -9.76
N SER A 33 0.08 1.32 -9.29
CA SER A 33 -1.10 1.56 -8.46
C SER A 33 -0.74 2.25 -7.14
N ILE A 34 0.40 1.90 -6.50
CA ILE A 34 0.89 2.62 -5.32
C ILE A 34 1.18 4.09 -5.65
N VAL A 35 1.87 4.35 -6.76
CA VAL A 35 2.25 5.71 -7.20
C VAL A 35 1.01 6.57 -7.51
N ASN A 36 -0.01 5.96 -8.11
CA ASN A 36 -1.21 6.66 -8.57
C ASN A 36 -2.32 6.76 -7.50
N SER A 37 -2.10 6.27 -6.29
CA SER A 37 -3.11 6.19 -5.23
C SER A 37 -2.74 7.03 -4.02
N GLY A 38 -3.76 7.41 -3.27
CA GLY A 38 -3.63 8.10 -1.98
C GLY A 38 -4.40 7.41 -0.86
N ALA A 39 -4.49 8.06 0.29
CA ALA A 39 -5.19 7.52 1.45
C ALA A 39 -6.67 7.21 1.18
N ALA A 40 -7.32 8.00 0.32
CA ALA A 40 -8.73 7.81 -0.06
C ALA A 40 -8.96 6.56 -0.94
N ASP A 41 -7.91 6.03 -1.55
CA ASP A 41 -7.96 4.83 -2.39
C ASP A 41 -7.69 3.55 -1.61
N ILE A 42 -7.62 3.63 -0.29
CA ILE A 42 -7.47 2.46 0.58
C ILE A 42 -8.84 2.03 1.11
N VAL A 43 -9.18 0.77 0.83
CA VAL A 43 -10.40 0.09 1.27
C VAL A 43 -10.07 -0.81 2.45
N TYR A 44 -10.75 -0.64 3.57
CA TYR A 44 -10.59 -1.46 4.76
C TYR A 44 -11.66 -2.55 4.78
N SER A 45 -11.26 -3.82 4.68
CA SER A 45 -12.19 -4.95 4.57
C SER A 45 -11.57 -6.25 5.11
N ASP A 46 -12.40 -7.16 5.59
CA ASP A 46 -12.04 -8.52 5.96
C ASP A 46 -12.44 -9.56 4.90
N LEU A 47 -13.12 -9.11 3.82
CA LEU A 47 -13.70 -9.98 2.81
C LEU A 47 -12.68 -10.95 2.18
N PHE A 48 -11.46 -10.48 1.90
CA PHE A 48 -10.49 -11.23 1.10
C PHE A 48 -9.73 -12.30 1.88
N THR A 49 -9.51 -12.07 3.15
CA THR A 49 -8.67 -12.95 4.00
C THR A 49 -9.39 -13.47 5.25
N GLY A 50 -10.56 -12.93 5.58
CA GLY A 50 -11.25 -13.17 6.84
C GLY A 50 -10.69 -12.38 8.03
N VAL A 51 -9.67 -11.54 7.78
CA VAL A 51 -9.08 -10.62 8.74
C VAL A 51 -9.04 -9.23 8.11
N HIS A 52 -9.42 -8.22 8.87
CA HIS A 52 -9.40 -6.85 8.39
C HIS A 52 -8.01 -6.41 7.91
N GLY A 53 -7.96 -5.88 6.70
CA GLY A 53 -6.76 -5.37 6.05
C GLY A 53 -7.07 -4.16 5.19
N ASN A 54 -6.02 -3.47 4.79
CA ASN A 54 -6.09 -2.32 3.88
C ASN A 54 -5.71 -2.76 2.48
N TYR A 55 -6.55 -2.46 1.50
CA TYR A 55 -6.39 -2.89 0.11
C TYR A 55 -6.53 -1.72 -0.86
N LEU A 56 -5.80 -1.78 -1.97
CA LEU A 56 -5.91 -0.78 -3.04
C LEU A 56 -7.23 -0.91 -3.79
N ARG A 57 -8.00 0.16 -3.84
CA ARG A 57 -9.27 0.28 -4.57
C ARG A 57 -9.14 -0.18 -6.02
N SER A 58 -8.06 0.21 -6.70
CA SER A 58 -7.80 -0.16 -8.09
C SER A 58 -7.74 -1.67 -8.31
N SER A 59 -7.11 -2.42 -7.41
CA SER A 59 -7.02 -3.89 -7.52
C SER A 59 -8.38 -4.57 -7.31
N ILE A 60 -9.22 -4.02 -6.43
CA ILE A 60 -10.58 -4.50 -6.19
C ILE A 60 -11.43 -4.30 -7.45
N VAL A 61 -11.39 -3.10 -8.03
CA VAL A 61 -12.11 -2.78 -9.29
C VAL A 61 -11.63 -3.67 -10.43
N ASN A 62 -10.31 -3.86 -10.58
CA ASN A 62 -9.73 -4.71 -11.62
C ASN A 62 -10.15 -6.18 -11.48
N SER A 63 -10.47 -6.63 -10.27
CA SER A 63 -11.01 -7.97 -10.00
C SER A 63 -12.51 -8.08 -10.28
N GLY A 64 -13.17 -7.00 -10.71
CA GLY A 64 -14.58 -6.96 -11.05
C GLY A 64 -15.51 -6.77 -9.84
N LEU A 65 -14.99 -6.35 -8.70
CA LEU A 65 -15.75 -6.04 -7.51
C LEU A 65 -16.02 -4.54 -7.38
N ASP A 66 -17.12 -4.21 -6.72
CA ASP A 66 -17.43 -2.84 -6.30
C ASP A 66 -16.80 -2.58 -4.92
N PRO A 67 -15.77 -1.72 -4.81
CA PRO A 67 -15.10 -1.45 -3.54
C PRO A 67 -15.99 -0.71 -2.51
N ASP A 68 -17.10 -0.13 -2.95
CA ASP A 68 -18.04 0.57 -2.08
C ASP A 68 -19.20 -0.34 -1.61
N ASN A 69 -19.27 -1.57 -2.18
CA ASN A 69 -20.29 -2.56 -1.84
C ASN A 69 -19.67 -3.97 -1.76
N LEU A 70 -18.80 -4.18 -0.79
CA LEU A 70 -18.11 -5.43 -0.56
C LEU A 70 -18.90 -6.29 0.44
N ASP A 71 -19.58 -7.33 -0.04
CA ASP A 71 -20.21 -8.35 0.80
C ASP A 71 -19.78 -9.78 0.43
N ALA A 72 -20.07 -10.74 1.32
CA ALA A 72 -19.61 -12.12 1.17
C ALA A 72 -20.15 -12.82 -0.11
N GLY A 73 -21.30 -12.39 -0.64
CA GLY A 73 -21.86 -12.91 -1.90
C GLY A 73 -21.04 -12.54 -3.12
N ASN A 74 -20.22 -11.48 -3.02
CA ASN A 74 -19.43 -11.00 -4.14
C ASN A 74 -18.19 -11.85 -4.45
N LEU A 75 -17.72 -12.66 -3.50
CA LEU A 75 -16.57 -13.56 -3.73
C LEU A 75 -16.82 -14.60 -4.83
N ASP A 76 -18.06 -15.07 -4.98
CA ASP A 76 -18.44 -16.05 -5.99
C ASP A 76 -18.49 -15.43 -7.40
N THR A 77 -18.62 -14.11 -7.50
CA THR A 77 -18.67 -13.36 -8.77
C THR A 77 -17.31 -12.89 -9.26
N MET A 78 -16.26 -13.03 -8.44
CA MET A 78 -14.90 -12.61 -8.81
C MET A 78 -14.43 -13.32 -10.08
N LYS A 79 -14.15 -12.54 -11.12
CA LYS A 79 -13.59 -13.02 -12.39
C LYS A 79 -12.09 -13.30 -12.24
N PHE A 80 -11.76 -14.37 -11.56
CA PHE A 80 -10.39 -14.87 -11.59
C PHE A 80 -10.14 -15.67 -12.88
N GLY A 81 -9.10 -15.34 -13.63
CA GLY A 81 -8.67 -16.10 -14.79
C GLY A 81 -8.52 -17.61 -14.47
N SER A 82 -8.76 -18.49 -15.42
CA SER A 82 -8.92 -19.94 -15.29
C SER A 82 -7.80 -20.64 -14.48
N GLY A 83 -8.16 -21.37 -13.44
CA GLY A 83 -7.36 -22.38 -12.74
C GLY A 83 -6.87 -22.02 -11.34
N GLY A 84 -7.63 -22.35 -10.29
CA GLY A 84 -7.23 -22.26 -8.89
C GLY A 84 -8.38 -21.90 -7.94
N SER A 85 -8.24 -22.12 -6.64
CA SER A 85 -9.21 -21.72 -5.61
C SER A 85 -9.34 -20.20 -5.59
N SER A 86 -10.57 -19.67 -5.42
CA SER A 86 -10.87 -18.23 -5.34
C SER A 86 -10.04 -17.51 -4.27
N LYS A 87 -9.80 -18.14 -3.11
CA LYS A 87 -8.97 -17.58 -2.03
C LYS A 87 -7.50 -17.38 -2.42
N THR A 88 -6.92 -18.33 -3.18
CA THR A 88 -5.51 -18.25 -3.61
C THR A 88 -5.29 -17.14 -4.64
N LYS A 89 -6.30 -16.81 -5.42
CA LYS A 89 -6.25 -15.74 -6.42
C LYS A 89 -6.52 -14.36 -5.83
N ALA A 90 -7.44 -14.27 -4.86
CA ALA A 90 -7.65 -13.03 -4.13
C ALA A 90 -6.34 -12.51 -3.51
N TRP A 91 -5.53 -13.41 -2.94
CA TRP A 91 -4.22 -13.04 -2.38
C TRP A 91 -3.24 -12.49 -3.42
N LYS A 92 -3.32 -12.93 -4.67
CA LYS A 92 -2.42 -12.50 -5.75
C LYS A 92 -2.88 -11.19 -6.42
N ASP A 93 -4.19 -11.03 -6.58
CA ASP A 93 -4.77 -10.01 -7.45
C ASP A 93 -5.36 -8.82 -6.67
N ILE A 94 -5.62 -9.00 -5.35
CA ILE A 94 -6.04 -7.93 -4.43
C ILE A 94 -4.83 -7.46 -3.63
N TRP A 95 -4.42 -6.23 -3.87
CA TRP A 95 -3.15 -5.69 -3.38
C TRP A 95 -3.31 -4.93 -2.07
N GLY A 96 -2.51 -5.33 -1.07
CA GLY A 96 -2.48 -4.67 0.23
C GLY A 96 -1.66 -3.38 0.20
N SER A 97 -2.12 -2.33 0.90
CA SER A 97 -1.35 -1.09 1.04
C SER A 97 -1.83 -0.27 2.22
N GLY A 98 -0.90 0.36 2.92
CA GLY A 98 -1.23 1.32 3.98
C GLY A 98 -1.61 2.70 3.44
N GLN A 99 -2.31 3.48 4.26
CA GLN A 99 -2.82 4.81 3.89
C GLN A 99 -1.73 5.87 3.66
N GLY A 100 -0.48 5.60 4.08
CA GLY A 100 0.64 6.53 3.92
C GLY A 100 1.24 6.61 2.50
N ILE A 101 0.63 5.98 1.50
CA ILE A 101 1.17 5.94 0.12
C ILE A 101 1.06 7.25 -0.65
N GLY A 102 0.21 8.18 -0.24
CA GLY A 102 0.01 9.46 -0.93
C GLY A 102 1.26 10.35 -1.07
N VAL A 103 2.38 9.94 -0.45
CA VAL A 103 3.69 10.61 -0.61
C VAL A 103 4.61 9.89 -1.60
N VAL A 104 4.18 8.78 -2.18
CA VAL A 104 4.95 8.01 -3.17
C VAL A 104 4.66 8.58 -4.55
N ASP A 105 5.63 9.24 -5.16
CA ASP A 105 5.48 9.98 -6.42
C ASP A 105 5.99 9.22 -7.65
N ARG A 106 6.81 8.19 -7.47
CA ARG A 106 7.37 7.37 -8.54
C ARG A 106 7.96 6.06 -8.03
N VAL A 107 8.15 5.11 -8.93
CA VAL A 107 9.01 3.94 -8.71
C VAL A 107 10.47 4.41 -8.71
N ARG A 108 11.27 3.95 -7.75
CA ARG A 108 12.67 4.33 -7.57
C ARG A 108 13.49 3.20 -6.94
N PRO A 109 14.82 3.22 -7.00
CA PRO A 109 15.66 2.33 -6.21
C PRO A 109 15.37 2.44 -4.72
N ALA A 110 15.44 1.33 -4.00
CA ALA A 110 15.21 1.30 -2.54
C ALA A 110 16.21 2.20 -1.79
N SER A 111 17.47 2.28 -2.27
CA SER A 111 18.49 3.19 -1.75
C SER A 111 18.03 4.65 -1.76
N ASP A 112 17.48 5.10 -2.91
CA ASP A 112 17.01 6.49 -3.09
C ASP A 112 15.85 6.81 -2.14
N TYR A 113 15.00 5.81 -1.86
CA TYR A 113 13.91 6.00 -0.91
C TYR A 113 14.43 6.10 0.54
N VAL A 114 15.45 5.33 0.90
CA VAL A 114 16.12 5.44 2.21
C VAL A 114 16.78 6.79 2.38
N ASP A 115 17.51 7.26 1.36
CA ASP A 115 18.15 8.58 1.36
C ASP A 115 17.12 9.71 1.49
N LEU A 116 16.01 9.63 0.76
CA LEU A 116 14.90 10.57 0.89
C LEU A 116 14.34 10.63 2.32
N LEU A 117 14.16 9.47 2.97
CA LEU A 117 13.71 9.43 4.37
C LEU A 117 14.70 10.07 5.33
N ALA A 118 16.00 9.87 5.11
CA ALA A 118 17.07 10.46 5.90
C ALA A 118 17.13 12.00 5.73
N GLU A 119 17.04 12.47 4.48
CA GLU A 119 16.98 13.90 4.15
C GLU A 119 15.76 14.59 4.77
N GLN A 120 14.58 14.00 4.64
CA GLN A 120 13.33 14.52 5.23
C GLN A 120 13.40 14.55 6.75
N TYR A 121 14.02 13.53 7.38
CA TYR A 121 14.23 13.51 8.83
C TYR A 121 15.13 14.66 9.26
N ALA A 122 16.27 14.85 8.59
CA ALA A 122 17.22 15.92 8.91
C ALA A 122 16.61 17.31 8.73
N ALA A 123 15.91 17.53 7.60
CA ALA A 123 15.23 18.78 7.32
C ALA A 123 14.11 19.10 8.32
N ALA A 124 13.31 18.12 8.72
CA ALA A 124 12.27 18.29 9.71
C ALA A 124 12.85 18.62 11.10
N LYS A 125 13.93 17.93 11.50
CA LYS A 125 14.64 18.20 12.74
C LYS A 125 15.22 19.63 12.77
N ALA A 126 15.87 20.06 11.69
CA ALA A 126 16.41 21.40 11.57
C ALA A 126 15.33 22.49 11.73
N ARG A 127 14.16 22.33 11.10
CA ARG A 127 13.04 23.27 11.24
C ARG A 127 12.53 23.37 12.68
N LEU A 128 12.42 22.23 13.39
CA LEU A 128 11.98 22.24 14.79
C LEU A 128 13.00 22.84 15.76
N CYS A 129 14.30 22.71 15.47
CA CYS A 129 15.36 23.30 16.30
C CYS A 129 15.62 24.78 16.00
N ALA A 130 15.10 25.31 14.90
CA ALA A 130 15.26 26.73 14.52
C ALA A 130 14.10 27.62 15.01
N SER A 131 13.05 27.02 15.56
CA SER A 131 11.90 27.68 16.19
C SER A 131 12.08 27.78 17.69
#